data_19837fd3f760ce1c972ae30b4030301f
#
_entry.id   19837fd3f760ce1c972ae30b4030301f
#
_cell.length_a   1.000
_cell.length_b   1.000
_cell.length_c   1.000
_cell.angle_alpha   90.00
_cell.angle_beta   90.00
_cell.angle_gamma   90.00
#
_symmetry.space_group_name_H-M   'P 1'
#
loop_
_entity.id
_entity.type
_entity.pdbx_description
1 polymer ?
#
loop_
_entity_poly.entity_id
_entity_poly.type
_entity_poly.pdbx_seq_one_letter_code
_entity_poly.pdbx_strand_id
1 'polypeptide(L)'
;MVRTAFLFATIWKETIMINPGMMMKLMNAKNTFESNHPKFAAFVSRFFMGGAITEGTIIEITITRPGEEPVSTNLKVQKSDLDLVEELKNL
;
A
#
# COMPACT_ATOMS: atom_id res chain seq x y z
N MET A 1 -3.63 -19.83 14.26
CA MET A 1 -2.91 -18.89 13.40
C MET A 1 -3.74 -18.53 12.17
N VAL A 2 -4.12 -19.51 11.36
CA VAL A 2 -4.96 -19.25 10.18
C VAL A 2 -6.27 -18.59 10.60
N ARG A 3 -6.86 -19.06 11.70
CA ARG A 3 -8.10 -18.53 12.23
C ARG A 3 -7.97 -17.06 12.65
N THR A 4 -6.84 -16.71 13.26
CA THR A 4 -6.57 -15.33 13.68
C THR A 4 -6.45 -14.41 12.46
N ALA A 5 -5.75 -14.87 11.42
CA ALA A 5 -5.60 -14.10 10.20
C ALA A 5 -6.95 -13.87 9.52
N PHE A 6 -7.79 -14.88 9.50
CA PHE A 6 -9.13 -14.77 8.93
C PHE A 6 -9.97 -13.74 9.68
N LEU A 7 -9.95 -13.78 11.00
CA LEU A 7 -10.69 -12.81 11.83
C LEU A 7 -10.18 -11.39 11.60
N PHE A 8 -8.87 -11.22 11.49
CA PHE A 8 -8.29 -9.91 11.24
C PHE A 8 -8.78 -9.35 9.90
N ALA A 9 -8.77 -10.17 8.86
CA ALA A 9 -9.24 -9.73 7.54
C ALA A 9 -10.72 -9.34 7.56
N THR A 10 -11.53 -10.11 8.27
CA THR A 10 -12.97 -9.83 8.40
C THR A 10 -13.21 -8.52 9.15
N ILE A 11 -12.51 -8.31 10.25
CA ILE A 11 -12.61 -7.06 11.01
C ILE A 11 -12.18 -5.88 10.18
N TRP A 12 -11.13 -6.02 9.42
CA TRP A 12 -10.63 -4.97 8.55
C TRP A 12 -11.70 -4.53 7.54
N LYS A 13 -12.32 -5.48 6.88
CA LYS A 13 -13.36 -5.18 5.90
C LYS A 13 -14.57 -4.51 6.54
N GLU A 14 -15.00 -5.02 7.67
CA GLU A 14 -16.13 -4.45 8.39
C GLU A 14 -15.86 -3.03 8.85
N THR A 15 -14.66 -2.77 9.36
CA THR A 15 -14.26 -1.46 9.81
C THR A 15 -14.32 -0.45 8.67
N ILE A 16 -13.79 -0.82 7.51
CA ILE A 16 -13.78 0.07 6.35
C ILE A 16 -15.20 0.33 5.86
N MET A 17 -16.03 -0.69 5.83
CA MET A 17 -17.38 -0.57 5.26
C MET A 17 -18.37 0.13 6.17
N ILE A 18 -18.17 0.05 7.49
CA ILE A 18 -19.16 0.53 8.45
C ILE A 18 -18.85 1.91 9.00
N ASN A 19 -17.63 2.39 8.84
CA ASN A 19 -17.21 3.65 9.46
C ASN A 19 -16.91 4.72 8.41
N PRO A 20 -17.94 5.50 8.02
CA PRO A 20 -17.74 6.57 7.04
C PRO A 20 -16.79 7.66 7.50
N GLY A 21 -16.71 7.90 8.80
CA GLY A 21 -15.75 8.86 9.34
C GLY A 21 -14.31 8.45 9.10
N MET A 22 -14.01 7.16 9.24
CA MET A 22 -12.68 6.63 8.94
C MET A 22 -12.37 6.71 7.47
N MET A 23 -13.36 6.43 6.61
CA MET A 23 -13.19 6.56 5.17
C MET A 23 -12.83 7.98 4.78
N MET A 24 -13.48 8.97 5.37
CA MET A 24 -13.19 10.37 5.11
C MET A 24 -11.78 10.73 5.55
N LYS A 25 -11.34 10.24 6.71
CA LYS A 25 -9.98 10.47 7.20
C LYS A 25 -8.94 9.86 6.25
N LEU A 26 -9.21 8.65 5.77
CA LEU A 26 -8.32 7.99 4.81
C LEU A 26 -8.23 8.75 3.50
N MET A 27 -9.36 9.23 3.00
CA MET A 27 -9.37 10.01 1.77
C MET A 27 -8.65 11.35 1.93
N ASN A 28 -8.84 11.99 3.07
CA ASN A 28 -8.14 13.24 3.36
C ASN A 28 -6.64 13.00 3.46
N ALA A 29 -6.24 11.93 4.13
CA ALA A 29 -4.83 11.57 4.25
C ALA A 29 -4.22 11.27 2.88
N LYS A 30 -4.96 10.53 2.06
CA LYS A 30 -4.53 10.23 0.69
C LYS A 30 -4.33 11.51 -0.11
N ASN A 31 -5.31 12.41 -0.06
CA ASN A 31 -5.25 13.66 -0.81
C ASN A 31 -4.10 14.54 -0.33
N THR A 32 -3.88 14.62 0.97
CA THR A 32 -2.77 15.38 1.54
C THR A 32 -1.43 14.78 1.09
N PHE A 33 -1.31 13.47 1.16
CA PHE A 33 -0.09 12.78 0.75
C PHE A 33 0.19 13.00 -0.73
N GLU A 34 -0.82 12.86 -1.58
CA GLU A 34 -0.66 13.07 -3.02
C GLU A 34 -0.27 14.51 -3.33
N SER A 35 -0.85 15.46 -2.59
CA SER A 35 -0.52 16.87 -2.75
C SER A 35 0.93 17.16 -2.37
N ASN A 36 1.41 16.53 -1.30
CA ASN A 36 2.79 16.69 -0.85
C ASN A 36 3.81 15.96 -1.73
N HIS A 37 3.39 14.84 -2.33
CA HIS A 37 4.28 13.95 -3.07
C HIS A 37 3.69 13.53 -4.42
N PRO A 38 3.45 14.50 -5.32
CA PRO A 38 2.76 14.18 -6.58
C PRO A 38 3.53 13.22 -7.47
N LYS A 39 4.86 13.28 -7.46
CA LYS A 39 5.66 12.36 -8.26
C LYS A 39 5.57 10.93 -7.73
N PHE A 40 5.59 10.78 -6.41
CA PHE A 40 5.48 9.47 -5.80
C PHE A 40 4.09 8.89 -6.01
N ALA A 41 3.05 9.71 -5.87
CA ALA A 41 1.68 9.28 -6.10
C ALA A 41 1.48 8.79 -7.55
N ALA A 42 2.01 9.53 -8.52
CA ALA A 42 1.96 9.11 -9.92
C ALA A 42 2.72 7.80 -10.16
N PHE A 43 3.86 7.64 -9.51
CA PHE A 43 4.66 6.42 -9.59
C PHE A 43 3.88 5.22 -9.06
N VAL A 44 3.27 5.36 -7.88
CA VAL A 44 2.48 4.28 -7.27
C VAL A 44 1.30 3.92 -8.16
N SER A 45 0.60 4.92 -8.65
CA SER A 45 -0.55 4.69 -9.53
C SER A 45 -0.13 3.92 -10.80
N ARG A 46 0.98 4.32 -11.41
CA ARG A 46 1.44 3.70 -12.66
C ARG A 46 1.92 2.27 -12.45
N PHE A 47 2.71 2.04 -11.42
CA PHE A 47 3.38 0.76 -11.24
C PHE A 47 2.56 -0.24 -10.44
N PHE A 48 1.84 0.20 -9.43
CA PHE A 48 1.06 -0.70 -8.60
C PHE A 48 -0.36 -0.87 -9.11
N MET A 49 -1.04 0.22 -9.41
CA MET A 49 -2.44 0.17 -9.85
C MET A 49 -2.57 -0.08 -11.35
N GLY A 50 -1.56 0.31 -12.11
CA GLY A 50 -1.56 0.12 -13.56
C GLY A 50 -1.11 -1.24 -14.05
N GLY A 51 -0.73 -2.14 -13.14
CA GLY A 51 -0.33 -3.49 -13.49
C GLY A 51 1.07 -3.62 -14.09
N ALA A 52 1.92 -2.62 -13.93
CA ALA A 52 3.29 -2.66 -14.44
C ALA A 52 4.20 -3.56 -13.61
N ILE A 53 3.82 -3.85 -12.37
CA ILE A 53 4.60 -4.73 -11.49
C ILE A 53 4.12 -6.15 -11.67
N THR A 54 5.07 -7.05 -11.92
CA THR A 54 4.80 -8.45 -12.13
C THR A 54 5.47 -9.29 -11.06
N GLU A 55 5.11 -10.56 -10.99
CA GLU A 55 5.77 -11.49 -10.09
C GLU A 55 7.26 -11.56 -10.39
N GLY A 56 8.07 -11.52 -9.33
CA GLY A 56 9.53 -11.53 -9.46
C GLY A 56 10.16 -10.16 -9.53
N THR A 57 9.37 -9.09 -9.60
CA THR A 57 9.90 -7.73 -9.57
C THR A 57 10.60 -7.47 -8.24
N ILE A 58 11.76 -6.84 -8.29
CA ILE A 58 12.49 -6.43 -7.10
C ILE A 58 12.20 -4.95 -6.83
N ILE A 59 11.73 -4.64 -5.64
CA ILE A 59 11.52 -3.27 -5.21
C ILE A 59 12.59 -2.94 -4.18
N GLU A 60 13.39 -1.93 -4.48
CA GLU A 60 14.44 -1.46 -3.58
C GLU A 60 13.99 -0.17 -2.92
N ILE A 61 14.14 -0.08 -1.61
CA ILE A 61 13.74 1.09 -0.84
C ILE A 61 14.94 1.57 -0.05
N THR A 62 15.26 2.85 -0.21
CA THR A 62 16.33 3.50 0.55
C THR A 62 15.73 4.66 1.32
N ILE A 63 15.99 4.69 2.60
CA ILE A 63 15.55 5.77 3.47
C ILE A 63 16.78 6.53 3.95
N THR A 64 16.80 7.81 3.65
CA THR A 64 17.89 8.70 4.07
C THR A 64 17.32 9.72 5.03
N ARG A 65 17.72 9.63 6.30
CA ARG A 65 17.31 10.60 7.31
C ARG A 65 18.35 11.72 7.37
N PRO A 66 17.94 12.95 7.72
CA PRO A 66 18.88 14.06 7.79
C PRO A 66 20.03 13.74 8.76
N GLY A 67 21.25 13.89 8.29
CA GLY A 67 22.45 13.68 9.11
C GLY A 67 22.80 12.24 9.44
N GLU A 68 22.12 11.26 8.83
CA GLU A 68 22.37 9.86 9.10
C GLU A 68 22.67 9.09 7.82
N GLU A 69 23.29 7.92 8.00
CA GLU A 69 23.60 7.05 6.89
C GLU A 69 22.31 6.47 6.28
N PRO A 70 22.27 6.30 4.95
CA PRO A 70 21.13 5.69 4.31
C PRO A 70 20.92 4.23 4.75
N VAL A 71 19.66 3.85 4.88
CA VAL A 71 19.30 2.47 5.18
C VAL A 71 18.50 1.93 4.01
N SER A 72 18.91 0.80 3.46
CA SER A 72 18.27 0.19 2.31
C SER A 72 17.74 -1.19 2.62
N THR A 73 16.64 -1.54 1.97
CA THR A 73 16.11 -2.89 1.97
C THR A 73 15.52 -3.19 0.60
N ASN A 74 15.18 -4.43 0.37
CA ASN A 74 14.49 -4.78 -0.85
C ASN A 74 13.46 -5.87 -0.56
N LEU A 75 12.52 -6.02 -1.49
CA LEU A 75 11.57 -7.12 -1.47
C LEU A 75 11.36 -7.62 -2.90
N LYS A 76 11.02 -8.88 -3.00
CA LYS A 76 10.67 -9.50 -4.26
C LYS A 76 9.16 -9.71 -4.29
N VAL A 77 8.52 -9.15 -5.29
CA VAL A 77 7.07 -9.23 -5.44
C VAL A 77 6.68 -10.68 -5.72
N GLN A 78 5.76 -11.20 -4.92
CA GLN A 78 5.21 -12.53 -5.08
C GLN A 78 3.79 -12.44 -5.62
N LYS A 79 3.29 -13.58 -6.10
CA LYS A 79 1.93 -13.62 -6.62
C LYS A 79 0.91 -13.17 -5.60
N SER A 80 1.08 -13.57 -4.35
CA SER A 80 0.16 -13.17 -3.28
C SER A 80 0.16 -11.66 -3.04
N ASP A 81 1.28 -10.99 -3.29
CA ASP A 81 1.35 -9.53 -3.20
C ASP A 81 0.50 -8.88 -4.28
N LEU A 82 0.53 -9.43 -5.48
CA LEU A 82 -0.29 -8.93 -6.58
C LEU A 82 -1.77 -9.14 -6.29
N ASP A 83 -2.13 -10.25 -5.67
CA ASP A 83 -3.50 -10.52 -5.27
C ASP A 83 -3.98 -9.48 -4.25
N LEU A 84 -3.11 -9.06 -3.33
CA LEU A 84 -3.43 -8.01 -2.37
C LEU A 84 -3.70 -6.67 -3.07
N VAL A 85 -2.91 -6.34 -4.08
CA VAL A 85 -3.13 -5.10 -4.85
C VAL A 85 -4.48 -5.14 -5.55
N GLU A 86 -4.85 -6.29 -6.12
CA GLU A 86 -6.17 -6.44 -6.75
C GLU A 86 -7.31 -6.25 -5.75
N GLU A 87 -7.15 -6.78 -4.55
CA GLU A 87 -8.15 -6.57 -3.51
C GLU A 87 -8.28 -5.10 -3.14
N LEU A 88 -7.17 -4.37 -3.06
CA LEU A 88 -7.17 -2.95 -2.75
C LEU A 88 -7.87 -2.13 -3.83
N LYS A 89 -7.73 -2.53 -5.09
CA LYS A 89 -8.42 -1.85 -6.20
C LYS A 89 -9.94 -1.98 -6.11
N ASN A 90 -10.41 -3.05 -5.48
CA ASN A 90 -11.83 -3.36 -5.40
C ASN A 90 -12.51 -2.84 -4.13
N LEU A 91 -11.82 -2.06 -3.33
CA LEU A 91 -12.38 -1.46 -2.11
C LEU A 91 -13.32 -0.26 -2.40
#